data_232ec74bcc90932525ebc773d38f776b
#
_entry.id   232ec74bcc90932525ebc773d38f776b
#
_cell.length_a   1.000
_cell.length_b   1.000
_cell.length_c   1.000
_cell.angle_alpha   90.00
_cell.angle_beta   90.00
_cell.angle_gamma   90.00
#
_symmetry.space_group_name_H-M   'P 1'
#
loop_
_entity.id
_entity.type
_entity.pdbx_description
1 polymer ?
#
loop_
_entity_poly.entity_id
_entity_poly.type
_entity_poly.pdbx_seq_one_letter_code
_entity_poly.pdbx_strand_id
1 'polypeptide(L)'
;MKQKRDNVRNIAIIAHVDHGKTTLVDVLLKQSGVFRENQEVAERVMDSNDIERERGITILSKNTAVMYKNTKINIIDTPGHADFGGEVERVLKMVNGVILVVDAFEGAMPQTKFVLRKALELKLPVIVCINKIDRPEARPDEVVDEVLELFLELDADDAQLDCPFIYASAKAGIASLEASEQGVNMEPLFETILDYIPAPEGDPEAGTQVLISTIDYNEYVGRIGVGKVDNGTIKVNQDVVICNHHDPDKQIKVKVSKLYEFDGLNKVEVKEAGIGSIVAISGINDIKIGDTLCAPENVTPIPFQKISEPTIAMQFMVNDSPLAGLEGKFVTSRHLRDRLFKELNTDVSLRVEETDAADCFKVSGRGELHLSVLIENMRREGFEFAVSKAEVLYKKDEKGKLLEPMELAYIDVPNEYAGSVIEKLGQRKGELRNMGTISGGTYTRLEFSIPARGLIGYRGEFMTDTKGNGILNTVFDGYGPYKGDIQYRKLGSLIAFEAGESITYGLYNAQERGILFISPGEKVYSGMVVGQTGRSEDIEINVCKKKQLTNTRSSSADEALRLTPPKILSLEQSLDFIDTDELLEVTPTNLRIRKKILDPTMRKRAAMKK
;
A
#
# COMPACT_ATOMS: atom_id res chain seq x y z
N MET A 1 16.59 -1.10 -38.01
CA MET A 1 15.16 -0.68 -38.25
C MET A 1 14.29 -1.27 -37.17
N LYS A 2 13.33 -0.48 -36.65
CA LYS A 2 12.38 -1.02 -35.66
C LYS A 2 11.57 -2.14 -36.26
N GLN A 3 11.47 -3.25 -35.55
CA GLN A 3 10.69 -4.43 -35.89
C GLN A 3 9.67 -4.71 -34.79
N LYS A 4 8.50 -5.23 -35.16
CA LYS A 4 7.49 -5.71 -34.22
C LYS A 4 7.74 -7.17 -33.91
N ARG A 5 7.57 -7.53 -32.62
CA ARG A 5 7.65 -8.90 -32.18
C ARG A 5 6.23 -9.44 -31.92
N ASP A 6 5.57 -9.93 -32.97
CA ASP A 6 4.14 -10.28 -32.96
C ASP A 6 3.75 -11.40 -32.01
N ASN A 7 4.71 -12.25 -31.61
CA ASN A 7 4.48 -13.36 -30.69
C ASN A 7 4.64 -12.99 -29.20
N VAL A 8 4.63 -11.70 -28.86
CA VAL A 8 4.70 -11.22 -27.47
C VAL A 8 3.67 -10.11 -27.25
N ARG A 9 3.00 -10.12 -26.09
CA ARG A 9 2.20 -9.00 -25.58
C ARG A 9 2.59 -8.73 -24.13
N ASN A 10 2.72 -7.48 -23.76
CA ASN A 10 3.02 -7.04 -22.40
C ASN A 10 1.85 -6.22 -21.90
N ILE A 11 1.17 -6.67 -20.86
CA ILE A 11 -0.01 -6.02 -20.31
C ILE A 11 0.14 -5.78 -18.80
N ALA A 12 -0.43 -4.69 -18.31
CA ALA A 12 -0.63 -4.45 -16.89
C ALA A 12 -2.11 -4.59 -16.55
N ILE A 13 -2.44 -5.13 -15.40
CA ILE A 13 -3.82 -5.19 -14.91
C ILE A 13 -3.98 -4.17 -13.79
N ILE A 14 -4.92 -3.26 -14.00
CA ILE A 14 -5.28 -2.17 -13.08
C ILE A 14 -6.69 -2.44 -12.55
N ALA A 15 -6.89 -2.31 -11.26
CA ALA A 15 -8.22 -2.42 -10.66
C ALA A 15 -8.26 -1.67 -9.33
N HIS A 16 -9.46 -1.30 -8.90
CA HIS A 16 -9.69 -0.96 -7.50
C HIS A 16 -9.57 -2.22 -6.62
N VAL A 17 -9.37 -2.01 -5.32
CA VAL A 17 -9.41 -3.08 -4.32
C VAL A 17 -10.75 -3.81 -4.44
N ASP A 18 -10.72 -5.13 -4.33
CA ASP A 18 -11.89 -6.03 -4.44
C ASP A 18 -12.64 -6.08 -5.79
N HIS A 19 -12.22 -5.35 -6.83
CA HIS A 19 -12.81 -5.48 -8.18
C HIS A 19 -12.52 -6.82 -8.86
N GLY A 20 -11.69 -7.67 -8.24
CA GLY A 20 -11.43 -9.04 -8.70
C GLY A 20 -10.20 -9.19 -9.60
N LYS A 21 -9.24 -8.26 -9.52
CA LYS A 21 -7.97 -8.29 -10.25
C LYS A 21 -7.23 -9.62 -10.10
N THR A 22 -6.93 -10.03 -8.87
CA THR A 22 -6.19 -11.28 -8.57
C THR A 22 -6.97 -12.51 -9.05
N THR A 23 -8.30 -12.51 -8.88
CA THR A 23 -9.16 -13.59 -9.38
C THR A 23 -9.10 -13.70 -10.90
N LEU A 24 -9.09 -12.57 -11.61
CA LEU A 24 -8.96 -12.53 -13.07
C LEU A 24 -7.62 -13.12 -13.52
N VAL A 25 -6.51 -12.72 -12.88
CA VAL A 25 -5.19 -13.28 -13.20
C VAL A 25 -5.13 -14.78 -12.95
N ASP A 26 -5.67 -15.25 -11.83
CA ASP A 26 -5.74 -16.69 -11.50
C ASP A 26 -6.48 -17.49 -12.56
N VAL A 27 -7.58 -16.95 -13.07
CA VAL A 27 -8.37 -17.61 -14.13
C VAL A 27 -7.63 -17.60 -15.46
N LEU A 28 -6.98 -16.51 -15.83
CA LEU A 28 -6.16 -16.46 -17.03
C LEU A 28 -5.01 -17.49 -16.97
N LEU A 29 -4.36 -17.63 -15.82
CA LEU A 29 -3.33 -18.65 -15.59
C LEU A 29 -3.90 -20.08 -15.70
N LYS A 30 -5.08 -20.34 -15.15
CA LYS A 30 -5.73 -21.65 -15.21
C LYS A 30 -6.12 -22.02 -16.64
N GLN A 31 -6.75 -21.11 -17.37
CA GLN A 31 -7.26 -21.39 -18.73
C GLN A 31 -6.17 -21.38 -19.80
N SER A 32 -5.01 -20.79 -19.54
CA SER A 32 -3.86 -20.86 -20.44
C SER A 32 -3.06 -22.18 -20.35
N GLY A 33 -3.46 -23.11 -19.45
CA GLY A 33 -2.81 -24.41 -19.31
C GLY A 33 -1.49 -24.39 -18.53
N VAL A 34 -1.19 -23.33 -17.80
CA VAL A 34 0.01 -23.22 -16.92
C VAL A 34 -0.04 -24.26 -15.79
N PHE A 35 -1.24 -24.61 -15.32
CA PHE A 35 -1.43 -25.62 -14.28
C PHE A 35 -1.88 -26.96 -14.89
N ARG A 36 -1.42 -28.07 -14.31
CA ARG A 36 -1.88 -29.40 -14.69
C ARG A 36 -3.34 -29.61 -14.24
N GLU A 37 -4.15 -30.35 -15.04
CA GLU A 37 -5.59 -30.58 -14.79
C GLU A 37 -5.94 -31.09 -13.37
N ASN A 38 -5.00 -31.75 -12.69
CA ASN A 38 -5.18 -32.32 -11.34
C ASN A 38 -4.40 -31.57 -10.24
N GLN A 39 -3.87 -30.37 -10.53
CA GLN A 39 -3.14 -29.60 -9.55
C GLN A 39 -4.14 -28.75 -8.74
N GLU A 40 -4.31 -29.06 -7.44
CA GLU A 40 -5.00 -28.17 -6.52
C GLU A 40 -4.19 -26.87 -6.38
N VAL A 41 -4.71 -25.81 -6.94
CA VAL A 41 -4.10 -24.48 -6.87
C VAL A 41 -4.85 -23.69 -5.82
N ALA A 42 -4.14 -23.17 -4.82
CA ALA A 42 -4.72 -22.29 -3.83
C ALA A 42 -5.36 -21.06 -4.52
N GLU A 43 -6.46 -20.58 -3.99
CA GLU A 43 -7.03 -19.31 -4.45
C GLU A 43 -6.04 -18.17 -4.21
N ARG A 44 -6.03 -17.17 -5.10
CA ARG A 44 -5.12 -16.02 -5.05
C ARG A 44 -3.63 -16.42 -5.12
N VAL A 45 -3.29 -17.17 -6.15
CA VAL A 45 -1.93 -17.69 -6.37
C VAL A 45 -0.89 -16.57 -6.49
N MET A 46 -1.29 -15.41 -7.00
CA MET A 46 -0.43 -14.24 -7.12
C MET A 46 -0.17 -13.56 -5.76
N ASP A 47 -1.07 -13.67 -4.79
CA ASP A 47 -0.89 -13.06 -3.47
C ASP A 47 0.00 -13.94 -2.60
N SER A 48 1.32 -13.81 -2.76
CA SER A 48 2.32 -14.64 -2.05
C SER A 48 2.51 -14.21 -0.59
N ASN A 49 2.10 -13.00 -0.22
CA ASN A 49 2.19 -12.46 1.14
C ASN A 49 0.87 -12.67 1.88
N ASP A 50 0.92 -13.20 3.11
CA ASP A 50 -0.27 -13.39 3.94
C ASP A 50 -1.04 -12.10 4.20
N ILE A 51 -0.33 -10.97 4.29
CA ILE A 51 -0.94 -9.63 4.46
C ILE A 51 -1.74 -9.23 3.21
N GLU A 52 -1.24 -9.50 2.00
CA GLU A 52 -1.98 -9.27 0.75
C GLU A 52 -3.28 -10.07 0.73
N ARG A 53 -3.22 -11.36 1.12
CA ARG A 53 -4.41 -12.22 1.19
C ARG A 53 -5.43 -11.77 2.21
N GLU A 54 -4.98 -11.40 3.42
CA GLU A 54 -5.86 -10.96 4.50
C GLU A 54 -6.52 -9.61 4.21
N ARG A 55 -5.77 -8.69 3.59
CA ARG A 55 -6.26 -7.33 3.29
C ARG A 55 -6.93 -7.21 1.93
N GLY A 56 -6.80 -8.22 1.07
CA GLY A 56 -7.34 -8.21 -0.30
C GLY A 56 -6.64 -7.21 -1.23
N ILE A 57 -5.44 -6.71 -0.88
CA ILE A 57 -4.70 -5.70 -1.65
C ILE A 57 -3.41 -6.28 -2.22
N THR A 58 -3.02 -5.87 -3.42
CA THR A 58 -1.68 -6.10 -3.96
C THR A 58 -0.74 -5.03 -3.44
N ILE A 59 0.35 -5.43 -2.79
CA ILE A 59 1.36 -4.53 -2.22
C ILE A 59 2.53 -4.39 -3.18
N LEU A 60 3.02 -5.51 -3.72
CA LEU A 60 4.14 -5.56 -4.67
C LEU A 60 3.67 -6.00 -6.04
N SER A 61 4.18 -5.36 -7.08
CA SER A 61 3.94 -5.80 -8.46
C SER A 61 4.57 -7.15 -8.71
N LYS A 62 3.82 -8.02 -9.39
CA LYS A 62 4.26 -9.37 -9.73
C LYS A 62 4.17 -9.59 -11.22
N ASN A 63 5.17 -10.30 -11.73
CA ASN A 63 5.25 -10.65 -13.14
C ASN A 63 4.88 -12.12 -13.32
N THR A 64 4.01 -12.37 -14.28
CA THR A 64 3.67 -13.71 -14.74
C THR A 64 3.57 -13.73 -16.26
N ALA A 65 3.59 -14.90 -16.86
CA ALA A 65 3.43 -15.04 -18.28
C ALA A 65 2.56 -16.25 -18.61
N VAL A 66 1.71 -16.11 -19.60
CA VAL A 66 0.86 -17.17 -20.13
C VAL A 66 1.10 -17.35 -21.61
N MET A 67 0.93 -18.57 -22.10
CA MET A 67 0.94 -18.87 -23.53
C MET A 67 -0.49 -19.01 -24.02
N TYR A 68 -0.88 -18.16 -24.97
CA TYR A 68 -2.15 -18.30 -25.65
C TYR A 68 -1.91 -18.40 -27.15
N LYS A 69 -2.38 -19.49 -27.75
CA LYS A 69 -1.97 -19.88 -29.12
C LYS A 69 -0.43 -19.86 -29.21
N ASN A 70 0.15 -19.10 -30.10
CA ASN A 70 1.61 -18.98 -30.28
C ASN A 70 2.17 -17.68 -29.72
N THR A 71 1.41 -16.96 -28.88
CA THR A 71 1.80 -15.67 -28.32
C THR A 71 2.02 -15.78 -26.83
N LYS A 72 3.17 -15.28 -26.38
CA LYS A 72 3.48 -15.10 -24.96
C LYS A 72 2.87 -13.80 -24.47
N ILE A 73 1.98 -13.86 -23.50
CA ILE A 73 1.37 -12.71 -22.86
C ILE A 73 1.99 -12.57 -21.49
N ASN A 74 2.84 -11.55 -21.32
CA ASN A 74 3.38 -11.17 -20.02
C ASN A 74 2.33 -10.31 -19.31
N ILE A 75 1.97 -10.70 -18.10
CA ILE A 75 0.98 -10.04 -17.28
C ILE A 75 1.68 -9.50 -16.05
N ILE A 76 1.57 -8.19 -15.83
CA ILE A 76 2.11 -7.52 -14.64
C ILE A 76 0.93 -7.12 -13.76
N ASP A 77 0.86 -7.71 -12.58
CA ASP A 77 -0.09 -7.33 -11.56
C ASP A 77 0.38 -6.06 -10.85
N THR A 78 -0.47 -5.02 -10.81
CA THR A 78 -0.10 -3.71 -10.25
C THR A 78 -0.78 -3.47 -8.92
N PRO A 79 -0.10 -2.81 -7.95
CA PRO A 79 -0.76 -2.32 -6.75
C PRO A 79 -1.92 -1.38 -7.10
N GLY A 80 -3.05 -1.54 -6.40
CA GLY A 80 -4.22 -0.67 -6.58
C GLY A 80 -4.21 0.58 -5.70
N HIS A 81 -3.38 0.64 -4.66
CA HIS A 81 -3.37 1.72 -3.69
C HIS A 81 -2.39 2.83 -4.05
N ALA A 82 -2.79 4.09 -3.84
CA ALA A 82 -1.99 5.27 -4.19
C ALA A 82 -0.61 5.33 -3.49
N ASP A 83 -0.48 4.77 -2.28
CA ASP A 83 0.79 4.70 -1.54
C ASP A 83 1.88 3.94 -2.31
N PHE A 84 1.48 3.07 -3.24
CA PHE A 84 2.36 2.31 -4.12
C PHE A 84 2.46 2.89 -5.54
N GLY A 85 1.98 4.12 -5.77
CA GLY A 85 1.89 4.75 -7.08
C GLY A 85 3.20 4.80 -7.88
N GLY A 86 4.34 4.87 -7.22
CA GLY A 86 5.63 4.80 -7.92
C GLY A 86 5.99 3.44 -8.49
N GLU A 87 5.42 2.35 -7.98
CA GLU A 87 5.55 1.04 -8.61
C GLU A 87 4.69 0.96 -9.87
N VAL A 88 3.50 1.52 -9.81
CA VAL A 88 2.59 1.58 -10.94
C VAL A 88 3.21 2.30 -12.13
N GLU A 89 3.79 3.50 -11.94
CA GLU A 89 4.43 4.25 -13.02
C GLU A 89 5.58 3.47 -13.69
N ARG A 90 6.33 2.70 -12.92
CA ARG A 90 7.43 1.87 -13.42
C ARG A 90 6.93 0.67 -14.22
N VAL A 91 5.90 0.01 -13.73
CA VAL A 91 5.25 -1.12 -14.39
C VAL A 91 4.68 -0.69 -15.74
N LEU A 92 3.99 0.46 -15.80
CA LEU A 92 3.38 0.97 -17.02
C LEU A 92 4.40 1.22 -18.15
N LYS A 93 5.67 1.47 -17.84
CA LYS A 93 6.73 1.57 -18.86
C LYS A 93 7.17 0.22 -19.45
N MET A 94 6.91 -0.88 -18.76
CA MET A 94 7.24 -2.21 -19.28
C MET A 94 6.18 -2.78 -20.20
N VAL A 95 4.97 -2.24 -20.20
CA VAL A 95 3.82 -2.80 -20.91
C VAL A 95 3.50 -2.06 -22.20
N ASN A 96 2.72 -2.72 -23.04
CA ASN A 96 2.24 -2.21 -24.31
C ASN A 96 0.75 -1.83 -24.27
N GLY A 97 0.06 -2.21 -23.21
CA GLY A 97 -1.33 -1.87 -22.96
C GLY A 97 -1.78 -2.28 -21.56
N VAL A 98 -3.00 -1.94 -21.22
CA VAL A 98 -3.56 -2.06 -19.88
C VAL A 98 -4.93 -2.71 -19.93
N ILE A 99 -5.23 -3.57 -18.96
CA ILE A 99 -6.59 -4.04 -18.69
C ILE A 99 -7.08 -3.32 -17.43
N LEU A 100 -8.13 -2.54 -17.58
CA LEU A 100 -8.84 -1.88 -16.50
C LEU A 100 -9.99 -2.76 -16.04
N VAL A 101 -9.92 -3.31 -14.83
CA VAL A 101 -10.97 -4.15 -14.26
C VAL A 101 -11.88 -3.29 -13.37
N VAL A 102 -13.16 -3.28 -13.70
CA VAL A 102 -14.19 -2.52 -12.99
C VAL A 102 -15.28 -3.47 -12.52
N ASP A 103 -15.74 -3.33 -11.27
CA ASP A 103 -16.86 -4.10 -10.75
C ASP A 103 -18.18 -3.63 -11.38
N ALA A 104 -18.98 -4.56 -11.89
CA ALA A 104 -20.26 -4.27 -12.55
C ALA A 104 -21.31 -3.60 -11.64
N PHE A 105 -21.13 -3.64 -10.33
CA PHE A 105 -22.02 -2.99 -9.35
C PHE A 105 -21.44 -1.68 -8.80
N GLU A 106 -20.16 -1.71 -8.36
CA GLU A 106 -19.51 -0.56 -7.73
C GLU A 106 -19.15 0.55 -8.73
N GLY A 107 -18.86 0.18 -9.99
CA GLY A 107 -18.52 1.12 -11.04
C GLY A 107 -17.09 1.68 -10.94
N ALA A 108 -16.88 2.83 -11.55
CA ALA A 108 -15.56 3.48 -11.62
C ALA A 108 -15.17 4.16 -10.30
N MET A 109 -14.18 3.60 -9.60
CA MET A 109 -13.75 4.07 -8.28
C MET A 109 -12.57 5.06 -8.35
N PRO A 110 -12.49 6.04 -7.43
CA PRO A 110 -11.48 7.12 -7.48
C PRO A 110 -10.02 6.67 -7.48
N GLN A 111 -9.66 5.57 -6.81
CA GLN A 111 -8.29 5.06 -6.79
C GLN A 111 -7.81 4.65 -8.19
N THR A 112 -8.69 4.12 -9.00
CA THR A 112 -8.44 3.74 -10.38
C THR A 112 -8.05 4.95 -11.24
N LYS A 113 -8.57 6.14 -10.90
CA LYS A 113 -8.33 7.41 -11.59
C LYS A 113 -6.84 7.76 -11.69
N PHE A 114 -6.07 7.55 -10.61
CA PHE A 114 -4.63 7.84 -10.62
C PHE A 114 -3.88 6.94 -11.61
N VAL A 115 -4.11 5.62 -11.53
CA VAL A 115 -3.39 4.65 -12.37
C VAL A 115 -3.81 4.79 -13.83
N LEU A 116 -5.10 4.98 -14.08
CA LEU A 116 -5.65 5.20 -15.40
C LEU A 116 -5.10 6.48 -16.04
N ARG A 117 -5.05 7.61 -15.29
CA ARG A 117 -4.42 8.85 -15.76
C ARG A 117 -3.00 8.61 -16.26
N LYS A 118 -2.19 7.85 -15.48
CA LYS A 118 -0.81 7.55 -15.89
C LYS A 118 -0.74 6.68 -17.15
N ALA A 119 -1.66 5.73 -17.30
CA ALA A 119 -1.75 4.92 -18.52
C ALA A 119 -2.11 5.78 -19.74
N LEU A 120 -3.08 6.70 -19.60
CA LEU A 120 -3.51 7.61 -20.66
C LEU A 120 -2.42 8.64 -21.03
N GLU A 121 -1.71 9.21 -20.03
CA GLU A 121 -0.56 10.08 -20.25
C GLU A 121 0.55 9.39 -21.07
N LEU A 122 0.76 8.10 -20.85
CA LEU A 122 1.71 7.27 -21.60
C LEU A 122 1.16 6.79 -22.95
N LYS A 123 -0.08 7.15 -23.29
CA LYS A 123 -0.81 6.72 -24.50
C LYS A 123 -0.89 5.21 -24.66
N LEU A 124 -1.03 4.50 -23.55
CA LEU A 124 -1.23 3.07 -23.56
C LEU A 124 -2.69 2.76 -23.94
N PRO A 125 -2.94 1.83 -24.88
CA PRO A 125 -4.28 1.33 -25.15
C PRO A 125 -4.84 0.61 -23.92
N VAL A 126 -6.12 0.85 -23.63
CA VAL A 126 -6.82 0.32 -22.46
C VAL A 126 -7.95 -0.60 -22.91
N ILE A 127 -7.99 -1.81 -22.39
CA ILE A 127 -9.15 -2.73 -22.49
C ILE A 127 -9.91 -2.59 -21.18
N VAL A 128 -11.20 -2.33 -21.23
CA VAL A 128 -12.05 -2.25 -20.04
C VAL A 128 -12.72 -3.59 -19.81
N CYS A 129 -12.46 -4.22 -18.66
CA CYS A 129 -13.08 -5.48 -18.25
C CYS A 129 -14.08 -5.21 -17.12
N ILE A 130 -15.37 -5.24 -17.44
CA ILE A 130 -16.47 -5.13 -16.48
C ILE A 130 -16.66 -6.50 -15.85
N ASN A 131 -16.21 -6.64 -14.61
CA ASN A 131 -16.16 -7.91 -13.88
C ASN A 131 -17.34 -8.04 -12.92
N LYS A 132 -17.62 -9.29 -12.50
CA LYS A 132 -18.69 -9.66 -11.57
C LYS A 132 -20.10 -9.43 -12.14
N ILE A 133 -20.28 -9.61 -13.44
CA ILE A 133 -21.59 -9.53 -14.09
C ILE A 133 -22.60 -10.57 -13.58
N ASP A 134 -22.12 -11.59 -12.87
CA ASP A 134 -22.94 -12.63 -12.23
C ASP A 134 -23.66 -12.14 -10.96
N ARG A 135 -23.38 -10.94 -10.46
CA ARG A 135 -24.08 -10.36 -9.31
C ARG A 135 -25.51 -9.95 -9.69
N PRO A 136 -26.50 -10.20 -8.81
CA PRO A 136 -27.89 -9.79 -9.09
C PRO A 136 -28.06 -8.28 -9.24
N GLU A 137 -27.21 -7.50 -8.59
CA GLU A 137 -27.24 -6.03 -8.58
C GLU A 137 -26.33 -5.41 -9.67
N ALA A 138 -25.76 -6.22 -10.56
CA ALA A 138 -24.89 -5.75 -11.63
C ALA A 138 -25.64 -4.81 -12.58
N ARG A 139 -24.99 -3.69 -12.95
CA ARG A 139 -25.49 -2.65 -13.84
C ARG A 139 -24.47 -2.30 -14.93
N PRO A 140 -24.10 -3.28 -15.78
CA PRO A 140 -22.97 -3.14 -16.69
C PRO A 140 -23.06 -1.96 -17.65
N ASP A 141 -24.24 -1.64 -18.18
CA ASP A 141 -24.44 -0.53 -19.12
C ASP A 141 -24.17 0.83 -18.45
N GLU A 142 -24.66 1.03 -17.23
CA GLU A 142 -24.38 2.26 -16.47
C GLU A 142 -22.90 2.39 -16.11
N VAL A 143 -22.23 1.26 -15.83
CA VAL A 143 -20.79 1.24 -15.53
C VAL A 143 -19.96 1.58 -16.76
N VAL A 144 -20.38 1.20 -17.96
CA VAL A 144 -19.76 1.65 -19.23
C VAL A 144 -19.78 3.17 -19.31
N ASP A 145 -20.94 3.78 -19.09
CA ASP A 145 -21.10 5.24 -19.13
C ASP A 145 -20.20 5.92 -18.07
N GLU A 146 -20.18 5.42 -16.83
CA GLU A 146 -19.31 5.92 -15.76
C GLU A 146 -17.80 5.84 -16.11
N VAL A 147 -17.39 4.77 -16.78
CA VAL A 147 -15.99 4.62 -17.23
C VAL A 147 -15.68 5.60 -18.34
N LEU A 148 -16.56 5.79 -19.32
CA LEU A 148 -16.38 6.77 -20.38
C LEU A 148 -16.35 8.21 -19.85
N GLU A 149 -17.21 8.54 -18.87
CA GLU A 149 -17.15 9.83 -18.16
C GLU A 149 -15.79 10.01 -17.45
N LEU A 150 -15.28 8.95 -16.80
CA LEU A 150 -13.96 8.99 -16.17
C LEU A 150 -12.83 9.23 -17.20
N PHE A 151 -12.90 8.62 -18.38
CA PHE A 151 -11.92 8.87 -19.46
C PHE A 151 -11.97 10.34 -19.93
N LEU A 152 -13.17 10.90 -20.10
CA LEU A 152 -13.35 12.31 -20.46
C LEU A 152 -12.80 13.25 -19.37
N GLU A 153 -13.03 12.96 -18.09
CA GLU A 153 -12.46 13.73 -16.99
C GLU A 153 -10.91 13.69 -16.96
N LEU A 154 -10.32 12.65 -17.53
CA LEU A 154 -8.87 12.45 -17.59
C LEU A 154 -8.26 12.95 -18.90
N ASP A 155 -9.00 13.74 -19.70
CA ASP A 155 -8.58 14.29 -21.00
C ASP A 155 -8.15 13.20 -22.00
N ALA A 156 -8.84 12.04 -22.01
CA ALA A 156 -8.61 10.98 -22.98
C ALA A 156 -8.90 11.47 -24.41
N ASP A 157 -8.07 11.07 -25.35
CA ASP A 157 -8.29 11.36 -26.76
C ASP A 157 -9.33 10.40 -27.40
N ASP A 158 -9.81 10.72 -28.62
CA ASP A 158 -10.85 9.94 -29.31
C ASP A 158 -10.43 8.46 -29.50
N ALA A 159 -9.14 8.19 -29.72
CA ALA A 159 -8.65 6.83 -29.88
C ALA A 159 -8.66 6.04 -28.56
N GLN A 160 -8.50 6.72 -27.44
CA GLN A 160 -8.59 6.12 -26.11
C GLN A 160 -10.04 5.91 -25.67
N LEU A 161 -10.96 6.76 -26.12
CA LEU A 161 -12.41 6.59 -25.86
C LEU A 161 -13.00 5.43 -26.67
N ASP A 162 -12.44 5.11 -27.84
CA ASP A 162 -12.83 3.93 -28.65
C ASP A 162 -12.17 2.62 -28.13
N CYS A 163 -12.19 2.44 -26.82
CA CYS A 163 -11.62 1.27 -26.16
C CYS A 163 -12.59 0.09 -26.14
N PRO A 164 -12.12 -1.16 -26.27
CA PRO A 164 -12.98 -2.33 -26.19
C PRO A 164 -13.44 -2.60 -24.75
N PHE A 165 -14.71 -2.99 -24.62
CA PHE A 165 -15.33 -3.44 -23.38
C PHE A 165 -15.49 -4.96 -23.40
N ILE A 166 -15.13 -5.61 -22.30
CA ILE A 166 -15.29 -7.05 -22.08
C ILE A 166 -16.14 -7.23 -20.81
N TYR A 167 -17.15 -8.07 -20.88
CA TYR A 167 -18.00 -8.41 -19.75
C TYR A 167 -17.58 -9.77 -19.19
N ALA A 168 -17.23 -9.81 -17.90
CA ALA A 168 -16.64 -11.00 -17.31
C ALA A 168 -17.21 -11.34 -15.92
N SER A 169 -17.21 -12.64 -15.63
CA SER A 169 -17.23 -13.15 -14.26
C SER A 169 -15.94 -13.94 -14.03
N ALA A 170 -14.94 -13.28 -13.45
CA ALA A 170 -13.68 -13.93 -13.13
C ALA A 170 -13.87 -15.14 -12.21
N LYS A 171 -14.83 -15.09 -11.28
CA LYS A 171 -15.17 -16.21 -10.40
C LYS A 171 -15.71 -17.43 -11.15
N ALA A 172 -16.56 -17.21 -12.16
CA ALA A 172 -17.10 -18.27 -13.00
C ALA A 172 -16.13 -18.67 -14.13
N GLY A 173 -15.10 -17.88 -14.42
CA GLY A 173 -14.13 -18.11 -15.46
C GLY A 173 -14.66 -17.88 -16.88
N ILE A 174 -15.57 -16.91 -17.04
CA ILE A 174 -16.26 -16.63 -18.31
C ILE A 174 -16.11 -15.16 -18.69
N ALA A 175 -16.09 -14.89 -19.99
CA ALA A 175 -16.09 -13.56 -20.58
C ALA A 175 -16.90 -13.52 -21.87
N SER A 176 -17.45 -12.36 -22.22
CA SER A 176 -18.19 -12.09 -23.45
C SER A 176 -17.89 -10.70 -23.99
N LEU A 177 -18.17 -10.47 -25.27
CA LEU A 177 -18.04 -9.14 -25.90
C LEU A 177 -19.29 -8.28 -25.67
N GLU A 178 -20.41 -8.88 -25.38
CA GLU A 178 -21.67 -8.19 -25.11
C GLU A 178 -22.23 -8.59 -23.73
N ALA A 179 -22.83 -7.63 -23.02
CA ALA A 179 -23.39 -7.85 -21.68
C ALA A 179 -24.55 -8.87 -21.68
N SER A 180 -25.27 -8.98 -22.80
CA SER A 180 -26.40 -9.89 -22.98
C SER A 180 -26.01 -11.34 -23.29
N GLU A 181 -24.76 -11.59 -23.67
CA GLU A 181 -24.26 -12.90 -24.03
C GLU A 181 -23.71 -13.67 -22.83
N GLN A 182 -24.06 -14.95 -22.75
CA GLN A 182 -23.49 -15.81 -21.74
C GLN A 182 -22.12 -16.33 -22.20
N GLY A 183 -21.05 -15.83 -21.58
CA GLY A 183 -19.68 -16.30 -21.86
C GLY A 183 -19.48 -17.79 -21.51
N VAL A 184 -18.53 -18.43 -22.17
CA VAL A 184 -18.18 -19.85 -21.97
C VAL A 184 -16.83 -20.00 -21.28
N ASN A 185 -15.86 -19.16 -21.63
CA ASN A 185 -14.49 -19.14 -21.11
C ASN A 185 -13.90 -17.73 -21.24
N MET A 186 -12.61 -17.56 -20.97
CA MET A 186 -11.91 -16.26 -21.08
C MET A 186 -11.33 -15.99 -22.48
N GLU A 187 -11.64 -16.82 -23.48
CA GLU A 187 -11.15 -16.65 -24.85
C GLU A 187 -11.45 -15.27 -25.44
N PRO A 188 -12.66 -14.66 -25.26
CA PRO A 188 -12.92 -13.31 -25.75
C PRO A 188 -11.93 -12.26 -25.24
N LEU A 189 -11.51 -12.35 -23.97
CA LEU A 189 -10.50 -11.45 -23.41
C LEU A 189 -9.12 -11.71 -24.02
N PHE A 190 -8.71 -12.97 -24.18
CA PHE A 190 -7.43 -13.29 -24.84
C PHE A 190 -7.36 -12.81 -26.28
N GLU A 191 -8.42 -13.01 -27.08
CA GLU A 191 -8.48 -12.51 -28.45
C GLU A 191 -8.40 -10.98 -28.49
N THR A 192 -9.16 -10.29 -27.65
CA THR A 192 -9.12 -8.83 -27.57
C THR A 192 -7.71 -8.32 -27.19
N ILE A 193 -6.99 -9.01 -26.30
CA ILE A 193 -5.59 -8.68 -25.98
C ILE A 193 -4.71 -8.80 -27.23
N LEU A 194 -4.85 -9.85 -28.00
CA LEU A 194 -4.03 -10.06 -29.20
C LEU A 194 -4.34 -9.04 -30.30
N ASP A 195 -5.60 -8.68 -30.48
CA ASP A 195 -6.06 -7.81 -31.55
C ASP A 195 -5.84 -6.33 -31.23
N TYR A 196 -6.08 -5.90 -30.00
CA TYR A 196 -6.08 -4.50 -29.62
C TYR A 196 -4.74 -4.02 -29.02
N ILE A 197 -4.05 -4.86 -28.24
CA ILE A 197 -2.77 -4.45 -27.64
C ILE A 197 -1.64 -4.62 -28.65
N PRO A 198 -0.86 -3.55 -28.97
CA PRO A 198 0.22 -3.64 -29.95
C PRO A 198 1.36 -4.54 -29.46
N ALA A 199 1.99 -5.23 -30.40
CA ALA A 199 3.22 -5.97 -30.14
C ALA A 199 4.36 -5.03 -29.78
N PRO A 200 5.31 -5.43 -28.92
CA PRO A 200 6.48 -4.63 -28.61
C PRO A 200 7.34 -4.37 -29.84
N GLU A 201 7.86 -3.14 -29.95
CA GLU A 201 8.70 -2.69 -31.06
C GLU A 201 10.10 -2.33 -30.56
N GLY A 202 11.12 -2.64 -31.34
CA GLY A 202 12.49 -2.28 -31.07
C GLY A 202 13.40 -2.61 -32.27
N ASP A 203 14.67 -2.27 -32.18
CA ASP A 203 15.68 -2.61 -33.19
C ASP A 203 16.49 -3.83 -32.73
N PRO A 204 16.31 -5.02 -33.35
CA PRO A 204 17.01 -6.24 -32.96
C PRO A 204 18.52 -6.21 -33.23
N GLU A 205 18.96 -5.37 -34.18
CA GLU A 205 20.37 -5.21 -34.55
C GLU A 205 21.08 -4.08 -33.76
N ALA A 206 20.31 -3.31 -33.00
CA ALA A 206 20.90 -2.31 -32.10
C ALA A 206 21.62 -2.99 -30.93
N GLY A 207 22.47 -2.22 -30.26
CA GLY A 207 23.09 -2.67 -29.00
C GLY A 207 22.03 -2.97 -27.94
N THR A 208 22.32 -3.92 -27.07
CA THR A 208 21.44 -4.28 -25.94
C THR A 208 21.04 -3.07 -25.14
N GLN A 209 19.74 -2.94 -24.84
CA GLN A 209 19.19 -1.87 -24.01
C GLN A 209 18.02 -2.42 -23.19
N VAL A 210 18.21 -2.48 -21.85
CA VAL A 210 17.23 -3.02 -20.90
C VAL A 210 17.03 -2.03 -19.76
N LEU A 211 15.82 -1.48 -19.61
CA LEU A 211 15.47 -0.61 -18.49
C LEU A 211 15.02 -1.45 -17.29
N ILE A 212 15.67 -1.29 -16.15
CA ILE A 212 15.29 -1.95 -14.90
C ILE A 212 14.17 -1.17 -14.22
N SER A 213 13.03 -1.79 -14.13
CA SER A 213 11.80 -1.19 -13.59
C SER A 213 11.45 -1.67 -12.18
N THR A 214 11.78 -2.90 -11.83
CA THR A 214 11.57 -3.46 -10.49
C THR A 214 12.80 -4.21 -10.02
N ILE A 215 12.93 -4.36 -8.68
CA ILE A 215 13.98 -5.15 -8.06
C ILE A 215 13.33 -6.21 -7.20
N ASP A 216 13.84 -7.43 -7.34
CA ASP A 216 13.56 -8.55 -6.46
C ASP A 216 14.83 -8.92 -5.70
N TYR A 217 14.72 -9.68 -4.63
CA TYR A 217 15.85 -10.10 -3.82
C TYR A 217 15.75 -11.57 -3.47
N ASN A 218 16.86 -12.26 -3.61
CA ASN A 218 17.00 -13.65 -3.19
C ASN A 218 18.28 -13.79 -2.35
N GLU A 219 18.21 -14.47 -1.21
CA GLU A 219 19.34 -14.61 -0.28
C GLU A 219 20.56 -15.30 -0.90
N TYR A 220 20.36 -16.14 -1.92
CA TYR A 220 21.45 -16.89 -2.57
C TYR A 220 22.12 -16.15 -3.74
N VAL A 221 21.33 -15.34 -4.48
CA VAL A 221 21.82 -14.65 -5.69
C VAL A 221 21.86 -13.13 -5.55
N GLY A 222 21.42 -12.60 -4.42
CA GLY A 222 21.39 -11.17 -4.15
C GLY A 222 20.24 -10.45 -4.87
N ARG A 223 20.50 -9.21 -5.29
CA ARG A 223 19.51 -8.41 -6.05
C ARG A 223 19.30 -8.97 -7.45
N ILE A 224 18.05 -8.96 -7.87
CA ILE A 224 17.59 -9.37 -9.19
C ILE A 224 16.87 -8.17 -9.81
N GLY A 225 17.47 -7.60 -10.87
CA GLY A 225 16.81 -6.53 -11.62
C GLY A 225 15.81 -7.12 -12.61
N VAL A 226 14.58 -6.62 -12.60
CA VAL A 226 13.56 -7.01 -13.57
C VAL A 226 13.28 -5.83 -14.49
N GLY A 227 13.28 -6.10 -15.79
CA GLY A 227 13.10 -5.06 -16.79
C GLY A 227 12.69 -5.61 -18.15
N LYS A 228 12.34 -4.69 -19.07
CA LYS A 228 11.99 -5.00 -20.44
C LYS A 228 13.19 -4.77 -21.36
N VAL A 229 13.41 -5.67 -22.29
CA VAL A 229 14.38 -5.50 -23.38
C VAL A 229 13.74 -4.55 -24.42
N ASP A 230 14.24 -3.33 -24.51
CA ASP A 230 13.74 -2.32 -25.46
C ASP A 230 14.40 -2.43 -26.83
N ASN A 231 15.72 -2.73 -26.87
CA ASN A 231 16.48 -2.92 -28.10
C ASN A 231 17.50 -4.05 -27.97
N GLY A 232 17.85 -4.61 -29.10
CA GLY A 232 18.86 -5.67 -29.20
C GLY A 232 18.46 -6.99 -28.54
N THR A 233 19.50 -7.71 -28.13
CA THR A 233 19.35 -9.00 -27.42
C THR A 233 20.29 -9.02 -26.24
N ILE A 234 19.81 -9.43 -25.07
CA ILE A 234 20.64 -9.66 -23.89
C ILE A 234 20.97 -11.15 -23.76
N LYS A 235 22.21 -11.47 -23.39
CA LYS A 235 22.70 -12.87 -23.29
C LYS A 235 23.37 -13.12 -21.94
N VAL A 236 23.36 -14.36 -21.50
CA VAL A 236 24.15 -14.82 -20.36
C VAL A 236 25.64 -14.67 -20.69
N ASN A 237 26.43 -14.25 -19.71
CA ASN A 237 27.86 -13.95 -19.82
C ASN A 237 28.23 -12.76 -20.72
N GLN A 238 27.24 -11.96 -21.15
CA GLN A 238 27.49 -10.72 -21.89
C GLN A 238 28.04 -9.63 -20.95
N ASP A 239 29.03 -8.89 -21.46
CA ASP A 239 29.49 -7.66 -20.81
C ASP A 239 28.56 -6.52 -21.17
N VAL A 240 28.06 -5.82 -20.16
CA VAL A 240 27.15 -4.67 -20.31
C VAL A 240 27.61 -3.52 -19.43
N VAL A 241 27.14 -2.32 -19.75
CA VAL A 241 27.37 -1.10 -18.98
C VAL A 241 26.07 -0.69 -18.33
N ILE A 242 26.08 -0.52 -17.01
CA ILE A 242 25.01 0.12 -16.27
C ILE A 242 25.18 1.63 -16.39
N CYS A 243 24.14 2.31 -16.84
CA CYS A 243 24.03 3.76 -16.87
C CYS A 243 22.66 4.19 -16.36
N ASN A 244 22.53 5.46 -15.95
CA ASN A 244 21.27 5.99 -15.42
C ASN A 244 20.98 7.35 -16.07
N HIS A 245 19.74 7.59 -16.44
CA HIS A 245 19.33 8.84 -17.10
C HIS A 245 19.56 10.09 -16.21
N HIS A 246 19.44 9.95 -14.89
CA HIS A 246 19.63 11.05 -13.94
C HIS A 246 21.09 11.20 -13.45
N ASP A 247 21.97 10.24 -13.78
CA ASP A 247 23.38 10.26 -13.44
C ASP A 247 24.20 9.65 -14.60
N PRO A 248 24.21 10.31 -15.77
CA PRO A 248 24.78 9.76 -17.00
C PRO A 248 26.30 9.58 -16.94
N ASP A 249 26.99 10.30 -16.05
CA ASP A 249 28.45 10.22 -15.88
C ASP A 249 28.86 8.95 -15.14
N LYS A 250 27.96 8.36 -14.38
CA LYS A 250 28.22 7.11 -13.66
C LYS A 250 27.94 5.90 -14.54
N GLN A 251 29.03 5.31 -15.03
CA GLN A 251 28.98 4.10 -15.84
C GLN A 251 29.72 2.96 -15.15
N ILE A 252 29.08 1.80 -15.01
CA ILE A 252 29.66 0.63 -14.33
C ILE A 252 29.63 -0.54 -15.30
N LYS A 253 30.81 -1.09 -15.62
CA LYS A 253 30.91 -2.31 -16.44
C LYS A 253 30.61 -3.52 -15.57
N VAL A 254 29.69 -4.35 -16.01
CA VAL A 254 29.25 -5.57 -15.31
C VAL A 254 29.04 -6.71 -16.30
N LYS A 255 28.96 -7.92 -15.78
CA LYS A 255 28.69 -9.12 -16.57
C LYS A 255 27.35 -9.72 -16.14
N VAL A 256 26.51 -10.09 -17.10
CA VAL A 256 25.25 -10.78 -16.85
C VAL A 256 25.54 -12.21 -16.43
N SER A 257 25.35 -12.54 -15.15
CA SER A 257 25.65 -13.89 -14.64
C SER A 257 24.55 -14.88 -14.97
N LYS A 258 23.30 -14.50 -14.74
CA LYS A 258 22.12 -15.32 -15.05
C LYS A 258 21.00 -14.46 -15.60
N LEU A 259 20.24 -15.04 -16.51
CA LEU A 259 19.11 -14.42 -17.17
C LEU A 259 17.91 -15.34 -17.06
N TYR A 260 16.77 -14.78 -16.70
CA TYR A 260 15.51 -15.51 -16.55
C TYR A 260 14.40 -14.82 -17.34
N GLU A 261 13.49 -15.59 -17.87
CA GLU A 261 12.16 -15.14 -18.31
C GLU A 261 11.08 -15.76 -17.41
N PHE A 262 9.87 -15.17 -17.45
CA PHE A 262 8.72 -15.70 -16.71
C PHE A 262 7.98 -16.73 -17.55
N ASP A 263 7.60 -17.84 -16.90
CA ASP A 263 6.73 -18.89 -17.42
C ASP A 263 5.74 -19.30 -16.32
N GLY A 264 4.49 -18.94 -16.47
CA GLY A 264 3.55 -18.92 -15.37
C GLY A 264 4.10 -18.04 -14.24
N LEU A 265 4.14 -18.58 -13.04
CA LEU A 265 4.69 -17.92 -11.84
C LEU A 265 6.19 -18.14 -11.64
N ASN A 266 6.81 -18.99 -12.47
CA ASN A 266 8.20 -19.39 -12.29
C ASN A 266 9.14 -18.51 -13.11
N LYS A 267 10.35 -18.32 -12.60
CA LYS A 267 11.49 -17.76 -13.34
C LYS A 267 12.26 -18.91 -13.98
N VAL A 268 12.29 -18.97 -15.30
CA VAL A 268 12.99 -20.00 -16.08
C VAL A 268 14.27 -19.43 -16.63
N GLU A 269 15.39 -20.10 -16.41
CA GLU A 269 16.70 -19.67 -16.89
C GLU A 269 16.76 -19.79 -18.42
N VAL A 270 17.16 -18.70 -19.10
CA VAL A 270 17.28 -18.61 -20.54
C VAL A 270 18.69 -18.18 -20.93
N LYS A 271 19.15 -18.56 -22.12
CA LYS A 271 20.47 -18.17 -22.62
C LYS A 271 20.51 -16.78 -23.19
N GLU A 272 19.41 -16.36 -23.80
CA GLU A 272 19.24 -15.05 -24.42
C GLU A 272 17.76 -14.62 -24.43
N ALA A 273 17.53 -13.31 -24.47
CA ALA A 273 16.20 -12.72 -24.58
C ALA A 273 16.27 -11.48 -25.48
N GLY A 274 15.27 -11.37 -26.37
CA GLY A 274 15.19 -10.28 -27.37
C GLY A 274 14.13 -9.24 -27.00
N ILE A 275 13.88 -8.34 -27.95
CA ILE A 275 12.95 -7.22 -27.83
C ILE A 275 11.61 -7.62 -27.23
N GLY A 276 11.09 -6.81 -26.30
CA GLY A 276 9.81 -7.01 -25.64
C GLY A 276 9.80 -8.08 -24.57
N SER A 277 10.86 -8.90 -24.42
CA SER A 277 10.95 -9.84 -23.31
C SER A 277 11.05 -9.10 -21.98
N ILE A 278 10.26 -9.53 -21.00
CA ILE A 278 10.43 -9.13 -19.60
C ILE A 278 11.38 -10.13 -18.96
N VAL A 279 12.52 -9.63 -18.53
CA VAL A 279 13.63 -10.45 -18.03
C VAL A 279 13.97 -10.13 -16.58
N ALA A 280 14.41 -11.16 -15.86
CA ALA A 280 15.01 -11.01 -14.54
C ALA A 280 16.52 -11.33 -14.63
N ILE A 281 17.35 -10.41 -14.14
CA ILE A 281 18.80 -10.43 -14.30
C ILE A 281 19.43 -10.48 -12.92
N SER A 282 20.30 -11.46 -12.67
CA SER A 282 21.02 -11.59 -11.40
C SER A 282 22.54 -11.55 -11.56
N GLY A 283 23.23 -11.37 -10.42
CA GLY A 283 24.68 -11.28 -10.35
C GLY A 283 25.22 -9.85 -10.47
N ILE A 284 24.34 -8.84 -10.31
CA ILE A 284 24.69 -7.42 -10.31
C ILE A 284 24.27 -6.83 -8.95
N ASN A 285 25.21 -6.70 -8.01
CA ASN A 285 24.89 -6.32 -6.63
C ASN A 285 24.33 -4.90 -6.48
N ASP A 286 24.82 -3.96 -7.29
CA ASP A 286 24.49 -2.53 -7.18
C ASP A 286 23.42 -2.06 -8.16
N ILE A 287 22.68 -2.99 -8.77
CA ILE A 287 21.60 -2.66 -9.70
C ILE A 287 20.50 -1.90 -9.00
N LYS A 288 20.02 -0.84 -9.63
CA LYS A 288 18.97 0.04 -9.12
C LYS A 288 17.83 0.17 -10.12
N ILE A 289 16.65 0.53 -9.60
CA ILE A 289 15.54 0.90 -10.46
C ILE A 289 15.89 2.16 -11.25
N GLY A 290 15.57 2.16 -12.54
CA GLY A 290 15.91 3.21 -13.49
C GLY A 290 17.28 3.08 -14.11
N ASP A 291 18.07 2.10 -13.69
CA ASP A 291 19.29 1.76 -14.40
C ASP A 291 18.96 1.15 -15.77
N THR A 292 19.73 1.52 -16.76
CA THR A 292 19.68 0.91 -18.09
C THR A 292 20.93 0.06 -18.29
N LEU A 293 20.75 -1.18 -18.66
CA LEU A 293 21.83 -2.08 -19.10
C LEU A 293 22.03 -1.86 -20.60
N CYS A 294 23.19 -1.35 -20.98
CA CYS A 294 23.53 -1.02 -22.37
C CYS A 294 24.68 -1.91 -22.87
N ALA A 295 24.71 -2.13 -24.19
CA ALA A 295 25.90 -2.65 -24.83
C ALA A 295 27.06 -1.65 -24.66
N PRO A 296 28.32 -2.12 -24.45
CA PRO A 296 29.47 -1.23 -24.22
C PRO A 296 29.75 -0.25 -25.36
N GLU A 297 29.34 -0.60 -26.59
CA GLU A 297 29.54 0.19 -27.79
C GLU A 297 28.55 1.35 -27.94
N ASN A 298 27.40 1.25 -27.25
CA ASN A 298 26.33 2.25 -27.32
C ASN A 298 25.64 2.43 -25.96
N VAL A 299 26.22 3.27 -25.12
CA VAL A 299 25.72 3.55 -23.77
C VAL A 299 24.71 4.70 -23.83
N THR A 300 23.42 4.36 -23.94
CA THR A 300 22.33 5.34 -24.00
C THR A 300 21.30 5.01 -22.93
N PRO A 301 21.22 5.80 -21.84
CA PRO A 301 20.25 5.55 -20.77
C PRO A 301 18.82 5.87 -21.26
N ILE A 302 17.88 4.99 -20.91
CA ILE A 302 16.45 5.20 -21.18
C ILE A 302 15.90 6.21 -20.18
N PRO A 303 15.17 7.25 -20.63
CA PRO A 303 14.52 8.19 -19.71
C PRO A 303 13.49 7.49 -18.81
N PHE A 304 13.59 7.75 -17.50
CA PHE A 304 12.61 7.27 -16.56
C PHE A 304 12.25 8.36 -15.53
N GLN A 305 11.07 8.25 -14.93
CA GLN A 305 10.67 9.16 -13.87
C GLN A 305 11.40 8.81 -12.57
N LYS A 306 11.94 9.84 -11.91
CA LYS A 306 12.58 9.67 -10.61
C LYS A 306 11.53 9.17 -9.60
N ILE A 307 11.93 8.20 -8.79
CA ILE A 307 11.08 7.68 -7.72
C ILE A 307 10.69 8.84 -6.81
N SER A 308 9.38 9.01 -6.55
CA SER A 308 8.90 10.04 -5.64
C SER A 308 9.47 9.81 -4.24
N GLU A 309 9.90 10.90 -3.62
CA GLU A 309 10.47 10.87 -2.28
C GLU A 309 9.41 10.48 -1.23
N PRO A 310 9.82 9.87 -0.12
CA PRO A 310 8.94 9.65 1.02
C PRO A 310 8.28 10.95 1.51
N THR A 311 7.05 10.84 1.97
CA THR A 311 6.27 11.99 2.48
C THR A 311 6.07 11.96 3.99
N ILE A 312 6.17 10.78 4.60
CA ILE A 312 6.04 10.60 6.06
C ILE A 312 7.22 9.84 6.64
N ALA A 313 7.48 10.01 7.92
CA ALA A 313 8.50 9.29 8.66
C ALA A 313 7.99 8.86 10.03
N MET A 314 8.50 7.75 10.54
CA MET A 314 8.30 7.24 11.90
C MET A 314 9.65 6.86 12.50
N GLN A 315 9.74 6.94 13.82
CA GLN A 315 10.88 6.39 14.54
C GLN A 315 10.60 4.95 14.91
N PHE A 316 11.53 4.06 14.58
CA PHE A 316 11.55 2.66 15.00
C PHE A 316 12.66 2.51 16.02
N MET A 317 12.32 2.04 17.20
CA MET A 317 13.27 1.94 18.31
C MET A 317 13.15 0.62 19.06
N VAL A 318 14.20 0.27 19.76
CA VAL A 318 14.17 -0.89 20.65
C VAL A 318 13.09 -0.66 21.72
N ASN A 319 12.32 -1.70 22.03
CA ASN A 319 11.37 -1.65 23.12
C ASN A 319 12.12 -1.67 24.46
N ASP A 320 11.98 -0.60 25.23
CA ASP A 320 12.58 -0.40 26.56
C ASP A 320 11.55 -0.40 27.69
N SER A 321 10.35 -0.93 27.42
CA SER A 321 9.29 -1.03 28.41
C SER A 321 9.59 -2.10 29.49
N PRO A 322 8.91 -2.05 30.64
CA PRO A 322 9.04 -3.09 31.67
C PRO A 322 8.65 -4.52 31.22
N LEU A 323 7.92 -4.66 30.09
CA LEU A 323 7.56 -5.94 29.50
C LEU A 323 8.43 -6.32 28.29
N ALA A 324 9.49 -5.56 28.03
CA ALA A 324 10.37 -5.80 26.89
C ALA A 324 11.05 -7.17 26.96
N GLY A 325 11.15 -7.84 25.80
CA GLY A 325 11.81 -9.12 25.64
C GLY A 325 11.04 -10.34 26.15
N LEU A 326 9.79 -10.17 26.55
CA LEU A 326 8.96 -11.30 27.00
C LEU A 326 8.29 -12.06 25.86
N GLU A 327 8.09 -11.43 24.72
CA GLU A 327 7.27 -11.96 23.62
C GLU A 327 8.04 -12.07 22.30
N GLY A 328 9.00 -11.19 22.05
CA GLY A 328 9.77 -11.16 20.80
C GLY A 328 11.01 -12.06 20.81
N LYS A 329 11.36 -12.62 19.65
CA LYS A 329 12.63 -13.31 19.41
C LYS A 329 13.76 -12.33 19.12
N PHE A 330 13.45 -11.27 18.39
CA PHE A 330 14.41 -10.27 17.90
C PHE A 330 14.14 -8.93 18.58
N VAL A 331 14.89 -8.65 19.64
CA VAL A 331 14.64 -7.52 20.56
C VAL A 331 15.81 -6.52 20.63
N THR A 332 16.91 -6.76 19.91
CA THR A 332 18.10 -5.92 20.00
C THR A 332 18.18 -4.89 18.88
N SER A 333 18.88 -3.78 19.12
CA SER A 333 19.16 -2.74 18.14
C SER A 333 19.80 -3.30 16.86
N ARG A 334 20.69 -4.27 16.99
CA ARG A 334 21.34 -4.93 15.86
C ARG A 334 20.32 -5.69 15.00
N HIS A 335 19.43 -6.49 15.60
CA HIS A 335 18.39 -7.20 14.86
C HIS A 335 17.46 -6.22 14.12
N LEU A 336 17.05 -5.16 14.82
CA LEU A 336 16.19 -4.13 14.24
C LEU A 336 16.87 -3.44 13.06
N ARG A 337 18.13 -3.03 13.24
CA ARG A 337 18.96 -2.43 12.18
C ARG A 337 19.06 -3.34 10.95
N ASP A 338 19.54 -4.56 11.16
CA ASP A 338 19.79 -5.50 10.06
C ASP A 338 18.49 -5.77 9.27
N ARG A 339 17.35 -5.89 9.96
CA ARG A 339 16.05 -6.10 9.32
C ARG A 339 15.58 -4.87 8.53
N LEU A 340 15.66 -3.67 9.09
CA LEU A 340 15.28 -2.43 8.42
C LEU A 340 16.14 -2.16 7.18
N PHE A 341 17.45 -2.35 7.28
CA PHE A 341 18.35 -2.19 6.12
C PHE A 341 18.19 -3.30 5.07
N LYS A 342 17.78 -4.52 5.48
CA LYS A 342 17.45 -5.60 4.54
C LYS A 342 16.24 -5.22 3.68
N GLU A 343 15.24 -4.52 4.23
CA GLU A 343 14.07 -4.06 3.48
C GLU A 343 14.43 -3.15 2.30
N LEU A 344 15.46 -2.32 2.44
CA LEU A 344 15.95 -1.45 1.35
C LEU A 344 16.46 -2.22 0.11
N ASN A 345 16.63 -3.54 0.20
CA ASN A 345 17.01 -4.34 -0.96
C ASN A 345 15.84 -4.59 -1.91
N THR A 346 14.63 -4.61 -1.37
CA THR A 346 13.38 -4.86 -2.12
C THR A 346 12.53 -3.61 -2.28
N ASP A 347 12.42 -2.81 -1.21
CA ASP A 347 11.61 -1.59 -1.20
C ASP A 347 12.48 -0.34 -1.39
N VAL A 348 12.51 0.15 -2.61
CA VAL A 348 13.28 1.35 -2.98
C VAL A 348 12.59 2.66 -2.64
N SER A 349 11.32 2.62 -2.24
CA SER A 349 10.55 3.79 -1.80
C SER A 349 10.68 4.07 -0.31
N LEU A 350 11.27 3.13 0.41
CA LEU A 350 11.60 3.25 1.82
C LEU A 350 12.97 3.93 2.00
N ARG A 351 13.12 4.75 3.02
CA ARG A 351 14.40 5.29 3.47
C ARG A 351 14.59 4.97 4.95
N VAL A 352 15.74 4.45 5.30
CA VAL A 352 16.14 4.17 6.69
C VAL A 352 17.37 5.00 7.00
N GLU A 353 17.30 5.78 8.07
CA GLU A 353 18.39 6.64 8.54
C GLU A 353 18.67 6.31 10.01
N GLU A 354 19.95 6.18 10.34
CA GLU A 354 20.38 6.09 11.74
C GLU A 354 20.21 7.46 12.41
N THR A 355 19.80 7.46 13.68
CA THR A 355 19.67 8.69 14.48
C THR A 355 20.84 8.82 15.43
N ASP A 356 20.94 9.94 16.15
CA ASP A 356 21.96 10.13 17.19
C ASP A 356 21.86 9.10 18.34
N ALA A 357 20.69 8.47 18.50
CA ALA A 357 20.48 7.37 19.43
C ALA A 357 20.71 6.02 18.72
N ALA A 358 21.65 5.22 19.23
CA ALA A 358 22.06 3.95 18.63
C ALA A 358 20.96 2.86 18.56
N ASP A 359 19.87 3.05 19.27
CA ASP A 359 18.72 2.16 19.41
C ASP A 359 17.46 2.66 18.68
N CYS A 360 17.59 3.76 17.90
CA CYS A 360 16.51 4.42 17.20
C CYS A 360 16.85 4.66 15.73
N PHE A 361 15.93 4.33 14.84
CA PHE A 361 16.05 4.48 13.39
C PHE A 361 14.89 5.31 12.86
N LYS A 362 15.18 6.28 11.99
CA LYS A 362 14.15 7.02 11.27
C LYS A 362 13.82 6.29 9.98
N VAL A 363 12.58 5.84 9.87
CA VAL A 363 12.08 5.12 8.71
C VAL A 363 11.07 6.02 8.00
N SER A 364 11.33 6.31 6.73
CA SER A 364 10.49 7.20 5.92
C SER A 364 9.86 6.41 4.77
N GLY A 365 8.56 6.62 4.56
CA GLY A 365 7.76 5.94 3.54
C GLY A 365 6.80 6.91 2.85
N ARG A 366 6.03 6.40 1.88
CA ARG A 366 5.10 7.20 1.09
C ARG A 366 3.78 7.49 1.78
N GLY A 367 3.34 6.59 2.67
CA GLY A 367 2.07 6.69 3.36
C GLY A 367 2.01 5.83 4.61
N GLU A 368 0.96 6.01 5.41
CA GLU A 368 0.76 5.25 6.66
C GLU A 368 0.58 3.75 6.40
N LEU A 369 -0.15 3.39 5.34
CA LEU A 369 -0.34 1.99 4.96
C LEU A 369 0.99 1.31 4.63
N HIS A 370 1.87 1.98 3.92
CA HIS A 370 3.20 1.46 3.59
C HIS A 370 4.02 1.11 4.85
N LEU A 371 4.09 2.04 5.82
CA LEU A 371 4.80 1.80 7.07
C LEU A 371 4.08 0.78 7.97
N SER A 372 2.74 0.73 7.98
CA SER A 372 1.98 -0.26 8.75
C SER A 372 2.19 -1.68 8.23
N VAL A 373 2.34 -1.86 6.92
CA VAL A 373 2.69 -3.15 6.30
C VAL A 373 4.07 -3.61 6.76
N LEU A 374 5.07 -2.72 6.76
CA LEU A 374 6.41 -3.04 7.26
C LEU A 374 6.37 -3.46 8.74
N ILE A 375 5.65 -2.71 9.58
CA ILE A 375 5.47 -3.02 11.02
C ILE A 375 4.84 -4.41 11.19
N GLU A 376 3.79 -4.72 10.45
CA GLU A 376 3.09 -6.01 10.55
C GLU A 376 3.95 -7.18 10.05
N ASN A 377 4.72 -7.00 8.96
CA ASN A 377 5.67 -8.00 8.50
C ASN A 377 6.70 -8.32 9.58
N MET A 378 7.33 -7.30 10.15
CA MET A 378 8.32 -7.46 11.22
C MET A 378 7.73 -8.13 12.45
N ARG A 379 6.49 -7.75 12.83
CA ARG A 379 5.75 -8.36 13.92
C ARG A 379 5.58 -9.87 13.72
N ARG A 380 5.16 -10.31 12.53
CA ARG A 380 4.96 -11.72 12.17
C ARG A 380 6.27 -12.51 12.11
N GLU A 381 7.36 -11.85 11.73
CA GLU A 381 8.71 -12.42 11.76
C GLU A 381 9.23 -12.65 13.19
N GLY A 382 8.56 -12.13 14.21
CA GLY A 382 8.93 -12.30 15.61
C GLY A 382 9.74 -11.17 16.22
N PHE A 383 9.76 -10.00 15.58
CA PHE A 383 10.41 -8.80 16.11
C PHE A 383 9.55 -8.15 17.20
N GLU A 384 10.24 -7.58 18.19
CA GLU A 384 9.68 -6.71 19.21
C GLU A 384 10.39 -5.38 19.19
N PHE A 385 9.62 -4.29 19.03
CA PHE A 385 10.15 -2.93 18.91
C PHE A 385 9.07 -1.91 19.29
N ALA A 386 9.43 -0.64 19.36
CA ALA A 386 8.47 0.44 19.56
C ALA A 386 8.50 1.41 18.37
N VAL A 387 7.37 2.03 18.06
CA VAL A 387 7.26 3.05 17.02
C VAL A 387 6.65 4.34 17.53
N SER A 388 7.08 5.46 16.97
CA SER A 388 6.51 6.78 17.24
C SER A 388 5.31 7.07 16.34
N LYS A 389 4.58 8.15 16.65
CA LYS A 389 3.62 8.73 15.72
C LYS A 389 4.27 9.07 14.39
N ALA A 390 3.53 8.88 13.30
CA ALA A 390 3.93 9.31 11.98
C ALA A 390 4.00 10.86 11.91
N GLU A 391 5.06 11.36 11.29
CA GLU A 391 5.29 12.80 11.07
C GLU A 391 5.51 13.03 9.57
N VAL A 392 4.96 14.11 9.02
CA VAL A 392 5.19 14.48 7.63
C VAL A 392 6.59 15.08 7.44
N LEU A 393 7.16 14.84 6.27
CA LEU A 393 8.46 15.36 5.88
C LEU A 393 8.28 16.74 5.23
N TYR A 394 8.73 17.77 5.91
CA TYR A 394 8.71 19.15 5.40
C TYR A 394 9.86 19.40 4.44
N LYS A 395 9.63 20.28 3.47
CA LYS A 395 10.67 20.84 2.59
C LYS A 395 10.77 22.36 2.77
N LYS A 396 11.82 22.95 2.26
CA LYS A 396 11.96 24.41 2.17
C LYS A 396 12.03 24.80 0.70
N ASP A 397 11.33 25.88 0.35
CA ASP A 397 11.45 26.48 -0.97
C ASP A 397 12.79 27.23 -1.11
N GLU A 398 13.05 27.76 -2.30
CA GLU A 398 14.27 28.57 -2.59
C GLU A 398 14.40 29.82 -1.69
N LYS A 399 13.30 30.28 -1.10
CA LYS A 399 13.23 31.43 -0.19
C LYS A 399 13.28 31.03 1.28
N GLY A 400 13.45 29.73 1.58
CA GLY A 400 13.51 29.18 2.94
C GLY A 400 12.15 29.02 3.62
N LYS A 401 11.02 29.22 2.94
CA LYS A 401 9.68 28.99 3.48
C LYS A 401 9.39 27.50 3.58
N LEU A 402 8.71 27.12 4.66
CA LEU A 402 8.33 25.73 4.90
C LEU A 402 7.22 25.29 3.94
N LEU A 403 7.45 24.16 3.30
CA LEU A 403 6.49 23.46 2.46
C LEU A 403 6.11 22.13 3.11
N GLU A 404 4.86 21.75 2.98
CA GLU A 404 4.33 20.48 3.47
C GLU A 404 3.71 19.64 2.33
N PRO A 405 3.72 18.30 2.45
CA PRO A 405 3.10 17.44 1.45
C PRO A 405 1.58 17.65 1.47
N MET A 406 1.02 17.81 0.27
CA MET A 406 -0.41 17.98 0.03
C MET A 406 -1.00 16.73 -0.59
N GLU A 407 -2.23 16.42 -0.26
CA GLU A 407 -3.00 15.34 -0.86
C GLU A 407 -4.32 15.86 -1.43
N LEU A 408 -4.73 15.24 -2.52
CA LEU A 408 -6.06 15.39 -3.07
C LEU A 408 -6.91 14.23 -2.52
N ALA A 409 -7.88 14.55 -1.69
CA ALA A 409 -8.78 13.58 -1.08
C ALA A 409 -10.10 13.53 -1.87
N TYR A 410 -10.46 12.34 -2.34
CA TYR A 410 -11.74 12.01 -2.97
C TYR A 410 -12.59 11.25 -1.96
N ILE A 411 -13.75 11.79 -1.65
CA ILE A 411 -14.59 11.29 -0.57
C ILE A 411 -16.00 11.10 -1.07
N ASP A 412 -16.48 9.86 -1.05
CA ASP A 412 -17.86 9.53 -1.38
C ASP A 412 -18.62 9.20 -0.10
N VAL A 413 -19.66 9.97 0.19
CA VAL A 413 -20.46 9.82 1.41
C VAL A 413 -21.95 9.96 1.12
N PRO A 414 -22.82 9.24 1.86
CA PRO A 414 -24.25 9.55 1.85
C PRO A 414 -24.49 11.02 2.15
N ASN A 415 -25.45 11.63 1.47
CA ASN A 415 -25.74 13.07 1.55
C ASN A 415 -25.88 13.59 2.99
N GLU A 416 -26.41 12.77 3.89
CA GLU A 416 -26.62 13.13 5.31
C GLU A 416 -25.32 13.37 6.09
N TYR A 417 -24.17 12.77 5.65
CA TYR A 417 -22.88 12.91 6.33
C TYR A 417 -21.96 13.94 5.67
N ALA A 418 -22.27 14.43 4.47
CA ALA A 418 -21.41 15.35 3.72
C ALA A 418 -21.04 16.61 4.53
N GLY A 419 -22.02 17.21 5.22
CA GLY A 419 -21.81 18.40 6.03
C GLY A 419 -20.79 18.19 7.18
N SER A 420 -20.89 17.05 7.89
CA SER A 420 -19.97 16.72 8.98
C SER A 420 -18.54 16.50 8.46
N VAL A 421 -18.39 15.84 7.31
CA VAL A 421 -17.09 15.60 6.67
C VAL A 421 -16.45 16.91 6.24
N ILE A 422 -17.23 17.81 5.59
CA ILE A 422 -16.74 19.13 5.16
C ILE A 422 -16.24 19.95 6.36
N GLU A 423 -17.00 19.99 7.45
CA GLU A 423 -16.62 20.71 8.67
C GLU A 423 -15.30 20.17 9.25
N LYS A 424 -15.19 18.84 9.41
CA LYS A 424 -14.01 18.21 10.01
C LYS A 424 -12.76 18.37 9.17
N LEU A 425 -12.85 18.20 7.86
CA LEU A 425 -11.72 18.43 6.96
C LEU A 425 -11.30 19.90 6.91
N GLY A 426 -12.26 20.82 6.97
CA GLY A 426 -11.98 22.26 7.11
C GLY A 426 -11.18 22.59 8.38
N GLN A 427 -11.53 21.98 9.53
CA GLN A 427 -10.76 22.11 10.78
C GLN A 427 -9.33 21.57 10.64
N ARG A 428 -9.13 20.55 9.78
CA ARG A 428 -7.84 19.93 9.45
C ARG A 428 -7.10 20.62 8.29
N LYS A 429 -7.51 21.86 7.95
CA LYS A 429 -6.92 22.71 6.90
C LYS A 429 -7.14 22.19 5.47
N GLY A 430 -8.14 21.35 5.27
CA GLY A 430 -8.61 20.94 3.93
C GLY A 430 -9.40 22.07 3.27
N GLU A 431 -9.18 22.20 1.97
CA GLU A 431 -9.89 23.14 1.09
C GLU A 431 -10.75 22.34 0.12
N LEU A 432 -12.08 22.55 0.16
CA LEU A 432 -13.01 21.93 -0.77
C LEU A 432 -12.75 22.49 -2.18
N ARG A 433 -12.42 21.62 -3.12
CA ARG A 433 -12.20 21.99 -4.53
C ARG A 433 -13.44 21.77 -5.37
N ASN A 434 -14.12 20.64 -5.15
CA ASN A 434 -15.29 20.26 -5.92
C ASN A 434 -16.29 19.47 -5.07
N MET A 435 -17.57 19.55 -5.43
CA MET A 435 -18.65 18.80 -4.81
C MET A 435 -19.68 18.44 -5.87
N GLY A 436 -20.00 17.17 -6.01
CA GLY A 436 -20.98 16.65 -6.96
C GLY A 436 -21.82 15.54 -6.37
N THR A 437 -22.96 15.29 -6.97
CA THR A 437 -23.87 14.21 -6.57
C THR A 437 -23.63 12.99 -7.46
N ILE A 438 -23.53 11.82 -6.86
CA ILE A 438 -23.31 10.54 -7.54
C ILE A 438 -24.36 9.50 -7.14
N SER A 439 -24.37 8.35 -7.81
CA SER A 439 -25.23 7.19 -7.50
C SER A 439 -26.73 7.55 -7.43
N GLY A 440 -27.25 8.18 -8.48
CA GLY A 440 -28.68 8.50 -8.57
C GLY A 440 -29.18 9.50 -7.53
N GLY A 441 -28.29 10.34 -6.96
CA GLY A 441 -28.65 11.41 -6.03
C GLY A 441 -28.58 11.04 -4.55
N THR A 442 -28.11 9.85 -4.18
CA THR A 442 -28.04 9.39 -2.78
C THR A 442 -26.69 9.66 -2.11
N TYR A 443 -25.62 9.77 -2.89
CA TYR A 443 -24.26 10.05 -2.42
C TYR A 443 -23.75 11.38 -2.94
N THR A 444 -22.88 12.00 -2.13
CA THR A 444 -22.13 13.22 -2.50
C THR A 444 -20.65 12.85 -2.60
N ARG A 445 -20.02 13.20 -3.74
CA ARG A 445 -18.57 13.18 -3.92
C ARG A 445 -18.01 14.53 -3.55
N LEU A 446 -17.00 14.53 -2.68
CA LEU A 446 -16.26 15.70 -2.24
C LEU A 446 -14.80 15.56 -2.67
N GLU A 447 -14.22 16.62 -3.22
CA GLU A 447 -12.80 16.69 -3.56
C GLU A 447 -12.12 17.76 -2.70
N PHE A 448 -11.14 17.35 -1.90
CA PHE A 448 -10.41 18.24 -1.01
C PHE A 448 -8.92 18.27 -1.33
N SER A 449 -8.33 19.48 -1.36
CA SER A 449 -6.89 19.65 -1.23
C SER A 449 -6.54 19.83 0.24
N ILE A 450 -5.80 18.89 0.83
CA ILE A 450 -5.53 18.85 2.27
C ILE A 450 -4.07 18.54 2.54
N PRO A 451 -3.43 19.16 3.57
CA PRO A 451 -2.12 18.72 4.02
C PRO A 451 -2.15 17.24 4.44
N ALA A 452 -1.16 16.44 4.00
CA ALA A 452 -1.09 15.01 4.34
C ALA A 452 -1.20 14.77 5.86
N ARG A 453 -0.59 15.63 6.69
CA ARG A 453 -0.74 15.57 8.15
C ARG A 453 -2.18 15.77 8.62
N GLY A 454 -3.04 16.45 7.86
CA GLY A 454 -4.47 16.61 8.19
C GLY A 454 -5.27 15.33 8.07
N LEU A 455 -4.76 14.33 7.33
CA LEU A 455 -5.38 13.01 7.17
C LEU A 455 -4.90 11.99 8.19
N ILE A 456 -3.76 12.24 8.85
CA ILE A 456 -3.25 11.36 9.91
C ILE A 456 -4.30 11.21 11.00
N GLY A 457 -4.70 9.96 11.29
CA GLY A 457 -5.71 9.61 12.27
C GLY A 457 -7.15 10.00 11.89
N TYR A 458 -7.41 10.53 10.68
CA TYR A 458 -8.76 10.90 10.25
C TYR A 458 -9.58 9.71 9.79
N ARG A 459 -8.95 8.67 9.25
CA ARG A 459 -9.65 7.51 8.66
C ARG A 459 -10.57 6.81 9.66
N GLY A 460 -10.11 6.60 10.89
CA GLY A 460 -10.92 6.01 11.96
C GLY A 460 -12.11 6.88 12.39
N GLU A 461 -11.89 8.20 12.45
CA GLU A 461 -12.93 9.19 12.74
C GLU A 461 -13.97 9.25 11.60
N PHE A 462 -13.53 9.26 10.35
CA PHE A 462 -14.35 9.25 9.16
C PHE A 462 -15.28 8.03 9.09
N MET A 463 -14.75 6.82 9.36
CA MET A 463 -15.57 5.61 9.38
C MET A 463 -16.65 5.66 10.46
N THR A 464 -16.35 6.28 11.61
CA THR A 464 -17.34 6.46 12.68
C THR A 464 -18.42 7.45 12.29
N ASP A 465 -18.04 8.58 11.69
CA ASP A 465 -18.97 9.65 11.29
C ASP A 465 -19.92 9.22 10.17
N THR A 466 -19.43 8.41 9.25
CA THR A 466 -20.19 7.89 8.11
C THR A 466 -20.87 6.55 8.40
N LYS A 467 -20.77 6.05 9.65
CA LYS A 467 -21.27 4.73 10.07
C LYS A 467 -20.79 3.59 9.15
N GLY A 468 -19.57 3.71 8.64
CA GLY A 468 -18.97 2.74 7.72
C GLY A 468 -19.39 2.87 6.25
N ASN A 469 -20.28 3.83 5.91
CA ASN A 469 -20.79 3.98 4.53
C ASN A 469 -20.01 4.98 3.68
N GLY A 470 -18.92 5.57 4.20
CA GLY A 470 -18.09 6.52 3.48
C GLY A 470 -16.86 5.86 2.86
N ILE A 471 -16.44 6.35 1.70
CA ILE A 471 -15.22 5.96 1.02
C ILE A 471 -14.27 7.17 1.01
N LEU A 472 -13.05 6.98 1.48
CA LEU A 472 -12.00 8.01 1.51
C LEU A 472 -10.77 7.50 0.76
N ASN A 473 -10.45 8.15 -0.34
CA ASN A 473 -9.27 7.89 -1.14
C ASN A 473 -8.40 9.15 -1.23
N THR A 474 -7.10 8.99 -1.18
CA THR A 474 -6.16 10.10 -1.23
C THR A 474 -5.06 9.87 -2.25
N VAL A 475 -4.59 10.95 -2.88
CA VAL A 475 -3.52 10.92 -3.86
C VAL A 475 -2.58 12.09 -3.56
N PHE A 476 -1.27 11.82 -3.54
CA PHE A 476 -0.26 12.86 -3.34
C PHE A 476 -0.31 13.91 -4.45
N ASP A 477 -0.46 15.17 -4.08
CA ASP A 477 -0.63 16.34 -5.00
C ASP A 477 0.58 17.30 -4.96
N GLY A 478 1.75 16.82 -4.51
CA GLY A 478 2.96 17.64 -4.43
C GLY A 478 3.17 18.33 -3.08
N TYR A 479 3.95 19.40 -3.08
CA TYR A 479 4.26 20.19 -1.88
C TYR A 479 3.62 21.57 -1.97
N GLY A 480 2.89 21.96 -0.95
CA GLY A 480 2.25 23.27 -0.80
C GLY A 480 2.77 24.05 0.41
N PRO A 481 2.41 25.34 0.54
CA PRO A 481 2.78 26.16 1.69
C PRO A 481 2.23 25.58 3.00
N TYR A 482 3.00 25.66 4.08
CA TYR A 482 2.55 25.25 5.41
C TYR A 482 1.30 26.03 5.85
N LYS A 483 0.22 25.31 6.17
CA LYS A 483 -1.10 25.87 6.50
C LYS A 483 -1.35 26.15 8.00
N GLY A 484 -0.30 26.17 8.82
CA GLY A 484 -0.41 26.38 10.26
C GLY A 484 -0.75 25.11 11.05
N ASP A 485 -0.86 25.20 12.36
CA ASP A 485 -1.06 24.04 13.23
C ASP A 485 -2.41 23.35 13.06
N ILE A 486 -2.39 22.02 13.21
CA ILE A 486 -3.58 21.17 13.18
C ILE A 486 -3.66 20.45 14.54
N GLN A 487 -4.83 20.48 15.14
CA GLN A 487 -5.12 19.74 16.37
C GLN A 487 -5.56 18.31 16.01
N TYR A 488 -4.75 17.30 16.31
CA TYR A 488 -4.98 15.91 15.89
C TYR A 488 -5.95 15.18 16.82
N ARG A 489 -5.67 15.17 18.11
CA ARG A 489 -6.46 14.45 19.10
C ARG A 489 -7.05 15.42 20.12
N LYS A 490 -8.38 15.36 20.30
CA LYS A 490 -9.10 16.21 21.26
C LYS A 490 -9.20 15.59 22.65
N LEU A 491 -9.08 14.26 22.74
CA LEU A 491 -9.28 13.48 23.96
C LEU A 491 -7.95 12.91 24.48
N GLY A 492 -7.76 12.94 25.78
CA GLY A 492 -6.56 12.42 26.44
C GLY A 492 -6.56 10.90 26.61
N SER A 493 -5.49 10.37 27.23
CA SER A 493 -5.28 8.97 27.53
C SER A 493 -5.63 8.64 28.97
N LEU A 494 -6.15 7.43 29.21
CA LEU A 494 -6.18 6.81 30.52
C LEU A 494 -4.87 6.07 30.74
N ILE A 495 -4.07 6.47 31.75
CA ILE A 495 -2.72 5.98 31.96
C ILE A 495 -2.69 5.12 33.22
N ALA A 496 -2.10 3.93 33.14
CA ALA A 496 -1.89 3.10 34.31
C ALA A 496 -0.91 3.75 35.29
N PHE A 497 -1.32 3.85 36.54
CA PHE A 497 -0.54 4.50 37.63
C PHE A 497 0.60 3.61 38.14
N GLU A 498 0.35 2.29 38.27
CA GLU A 498 1.29 1.33 38.83
C GLU A 498 1.43 0.07 37.98
N ALA A 499 2.48 -0.71 38.23
CA ALA A 499 2.67 -2.00 37.59
C ALA A 499 1.90 -3.11 38.33
N GLY A 500 1.32 -4.03 37.58
CA GLY A 500 0.59 -5.15 38.14
C GLY A 500 -0.27 -5.86 37.11
N GLU A 501 -1.32 -6.49 37.56
CA GLU A 501 -2.33 -7.14 36.73
C GLU A 501 -3.67 -6.39 36.88
N SER A 502 -4.32 -6.11 35.76
CA SER A 502 -5.61 -5.43 35.76
C SER A 502 -6.69 -6.28 36.40
N ILE A 503 -7.47 -5.68 37.29
CA ILE A 503 -8.48 -6.36 38.07
C ILE A 503 -9.86 -5.79 37.75
N THR A 504 -10.89 -6.65 37.73
CA THR A 504 -12.28 -6.26 37.42
C THR A 504 -12.74 -5.04 38.23
N TYR A 505 -12.41 -4.94 39.51
CA TYR A 505 -12.79 -3.81 40.35
C TYR A 505 -12.07 -2.49 39.93
N GLY A 506 -10.79 -2.57 39.60
CA GLY A 506 -10.02 -1.42 39.09
C GLY A 506 -10.55 -0.91 37.75
N LEU A 507 -10.84 -1.84 36.82
CA LEU A 507 -11.41 -1.55 35.52
C LEU A 507 -12.83 -1.00 35.61
N TYR A 508 -13.66 -1.51 36.51
CA TYR A 508 -15.02 -1.01 36.75
C TYR A 508 -15.02 0.47 37.15
N ASN A 509 -14.11 0.88 38.04
CA ASN A 509 -13.96 2.30 38.39
C ASN A 509 -13.36 3.14 37.25
N ALA A 510 -12.56 2.51 36.40
CA ALA A 510 -11.90 3.21 35.29
C ALA A 510 -12.85 3.47 34.10
N GLN A 511 -13.80 2.56 33.83
CA GLN A 511 -14.76 2.69 32.71
C GLN A 511 -15.68 3.93 32.81
N GLU A 512 -15.90 4.44 34.03
CA GLU A 512 -16.65 5.70 34.22
C GLU A 512 -15.91 6.94 33.67
N ARG A 513 -14.59 6.82 33.44
CA ARG A 513 -13.74 7.93 32.97
C ARG A 513 -13.47 7.90 31.48
N GLY A 514 -13.82 6.79 30.80
CA GLY A 514 -13.61 6.66 29.37
C GLY A 514 -13.69 5.23 28.87
N ILE A 515 -13.22 5.02 27.63
CA ILE A 515 -13.24 3.73 26.93
C ILE A 515 -11.95 2.98 27.26
N LEU A 516 -12.05 1.74 27.75
CA LEU A 516 -10.91 0.90 28.05
C LEU A 516 -10.42 0.12 26.82
N PHE A 517 -9.11 -0.14 26.76
CA PHE A 517 -8.45 -0.93 25.72
C PHE A 517 -7.98 -2.29 26.21
N ILE A 518 -8.06 -2.55 27.50
CA ILE A 518 -7.57 -3.78 28.16
C ILE A 518 -8.68 -4.52 28.87
N SER A 519 -8.50 -5.84 29.00
CA SER A 519 -9.36 -6.78 29.73
C SER A 519 -8.84 -7.03 31.14
N PRO A 520 -9.64 -7.63 32.04
CA PRO A 520 -9.14 -8.16 33.31
C PRO A 520 -8.08 -9.23 33.09
N GLY A 521 -7.06 -9.26 33.96
CA GLY A 521 -5.99 -10.27 33.92
C GLY A 521 -4.81 -9.86 33.01
N GLU A 522 -4.82 -8.68 32.41
CA GLU A 522 -3.71 -8.21 31.59
C GLU A 522 -2.62 -7.53 32.45
N LYS A 523 -1.36 -7.82 32.12
CA LYS A 523 -0.21 -7.16 32.74
C LYS A 523 -0.10 -5.72 32.29
N VAL A 524 0.01 -4.82 33.25
CA VAL A 524 0.17 -3.38 33.02
C VAL A 524 1.37 -2.84 33.78
N TYR A 525 1.87 -1.70 33.38
CA TYR A 525 2.95 -0.99 34.05
C TYR A 525 2.68 0.52 34.06
N SER A 526 3.33 1.23 34.99
CA SER A 526 3.20 2.70 35.08
C SER A 526 3.56 3.38 33.77
N GLY A 527 2.67 4.24 33.27
CA GLY A 527 2.85 4.92 31.98
C GLY A 527 2.26 4.18 30.77
N MET A 528 1.76 2.97 30.92
CA MET A 528 1.01 2.26 29.87
C MET A 528 -0.35 2.95 29.68
N VAL A 529 -0.76 3.16 28.43
CA VAL A 529 -2.09 3.68 28.09
C VAL A 529 -3.07 2.52 28.03
N VAL A 530 -4.07 2.56 28.90
CA VAL A 530 -5.06 1.49 29.08
C VAL A 530 -6.46 1.87 28.60
N GLY A 531 -6.61 3.09 28.05
CA GLY A 531 -7.86 3.56 27.52
C GLY A 531 -7.80 5.02 27.05
N GLN A 532 -8.94 5.50 26.55
CA GLN A 532 -9.16 6.89 26.13
C GLN A 532 -10.12 7.56 27.10
N THR A 533 -9.74 8.73 27.62
CA THR A 533 -10.64 9.51 28.48
C THR A 533 -11.66 10.31 27.67
N GLY A 534 -12.78 10.68 28.25
CA GLY A 534 -13.75 11.61 27.68
C GLY A 534 -13.33 13.10 27.80
N ARG A 535 -12.14 13.40 28.37
CA ARG A 535 -11.60 14.77 28.57
C ARG A 535 -10.39 15.00 27.69
N SER A 536 -10.01 16.26 27.51
CA SER A 536 -8.84 16.63 26.72
C SER A 536 -7.50 16.31 27.42
N GLU A 537 -7.50 16.17 28.74
CA GLU A 537 -6.31 15.91 29.53
C GLU A 537 -6.14 14.42 29.81
N ASP A 538 -4.89 13.99 29.93
CA ASP A 538 -4.55 12.63 30.36
C ASP A 538 -4.91 12.41 31.83
N ILE A 539 -5.42 11.23 32.14
CA ILE A 539 -5.82 10.86 33.49
C ILE A 539 -5.07 9.60 33.94
N GLU A 540 -4.36 9.70 35.07
CA GLU A 540 -3.76 8.54 35.73
C GLU A 540 -4.82 7.76 36.51
N ILE A 541 -4.89 6.45 36.30
CA ILE A 541 -5.86 5.56 36.92
C ILE A 541 -5.19 4.30 37.47
N ASN A 542 -5.72 3.77 38.56
CA ASN A 542 -5.26 2.51 39.12
C ASN A 542 -6.18 1.35 38.72
N VAL A 543 -5.76 0.59 37.69
CA VAL A 543 -6.49 -0.58 37.19
C VAL A 543 -6.18 -1.87 37.98
N CYS A 544 -5.15 -1.85 38.82
CA CYS A 544 -4.74 -2.96 39.67
C CYS A 544 -5.41 -2.92 41.06
N LYS A 545 -6.27 -1.92 41.35
CA LYS A 545 -6.88 -1.70 42.64
C LYS A 545 -7.84 -2.84 43.02
N LYS A 546 -7.56 -3.51 44.14
CA LYS A 546 -8.41 -4.55 44.74
C LYS A 546 -9.56 -3.93 45.51
N LYS A 547 -10.72 -4.62 45.54
CA LYS A 547 -11.83 -4.25 46.41
C LYS A 547 -11.37 -4.51 47.85
N GLN A 548 -11.43 -3.47 48.70
CA GLN A 548 -11.16 -3.68 50.13
C GLN A 548 -12.33 -4.45 50.77
N LEU A 549 -12.04 -5.60 51.34
CA LEU A 549 -13.00 -6.36 52.12
C LEU A 549 -13.22 -5.63 53.45
N THR A 550 -14.42 -5.14 53.71
CA THR A 550 -14.82 -4.61 55.01
C THR A 550 -15.74 -5.63 55.69
N ASN A 551 -15.50 -5.92 56.96
CA ASN A 551 -16.24 -6.93 57.78
C ASN A 551 -17.74 -6.59 58.01
N THR A 552 -18.25 -5.51 57.46
CA THR A 552 -19.60 -4.96 57.69
C THR A 552 -20.59 -5.19 56.55
N ARG A 553 -20.24 -5.91 55.49
CA ARG A 553 -21.16 -6.16 54.35
C ARG A 553 -21.80 -7.54 54.46
N SER A 554 -23.15 -7.58 54.37
CA SER A 554 -23.91 -8.82 54.20
C SER A 554 -23.55 -9.48 52.87
N SER A 555 -23.48 -10.82 52.84
CA SER A 555 -23.15 -11.64 51.66
C SER A 555 -24.10 -11.47 50.47
N SER A 556 -25.23 -10.79 50.66
CA SER A 556 -26.25 -10.50 49.61
C SER A 556 -26.02 -9.20 48.82
N ALA A 557 -24.98 -8.41 49.12
CA ALA A 557 -24.75 -7.10 48.53
C ALA A 557 -23.64 -7.10 47.46
N ASP A 558 -23.13 -8.26 47.03
CA ASP A 558 -22.17 -8.32 45.90
C ASP A 558 -22.91 -8.41 44.57
N GLU A 559 -23.36 -7.26 44.05
CA GLU A 559 -23.78 -7.16 42.66
C GLU A 559 -22.59 -7.48 41.77
N ALA A 560 -22.82 -8.32 40.75
CA ALA A 560 -21.81 -8.63 39.74
C ALA A 560 -21.38 -7.34 39.02
N LEU A 561 -20.10 -6.98 39.13
CA LEU A 561 -19.55 -5.83 38.43
C LEU A 561 -19.61 -6.06 36.92
N ARG A 562 -20.46 -5.31 36.23
CA ARG A 562 -20.55 -5.37 34.76
C ARG A 562 -19.51 -4.47 34.14
N LEU A 563 -18.59 -5.06 33.38
CA LEU A 563 -17.64 -4.34 32.56
C LEU A 563 -18.17 -4.18 31.13
N THR A 564 -18.01 -2.99 30.59
CA THR A 564 -18.19 -2.75 29.16
C THR A 564 -17.05 -3.46 28.42
N PRO A 565 -17.31 -4.20 27.32
CA PRO A 565 -16.25 -4.81 26.53
C PRO A 565 -15.19 -3.78 26.13
N PRO A 566 -13.90 -4.08 26.29
CA PRO A 566 -12.83 -3.17 25.90
C PRO A 566 -12.78 -2.99 24.38
N LYS A 567 -12.38 -1.82 23.94
CA LYS A 567 -12.10 -1.55 22.53
C LYS A 567 -10.68 -2.03 22.20
N ILE A 568 -10.57 -3.22 21.61
CA ILE A 568 -9.28 -3.73 21.14
C ILE A 568 -8.92 -2.99 19.86
N LEU A 569 -7.78 -2.28 19.86
CA LEU A 569 -7.31 -1.51 18.72
C LEU A 569 -6.51 -2.40 17.76
N SER A 570 -6.78 -2.28 16.46
CA SER A 570 -5.91 -2.84 15.42
C SER A 570 -4.57 -2.08 15.36
N LEU A 571 -3.61 -2.55 14.56
CA LEU A 571 -2.33 -1.87 14.36
C LEU A 571 -2.58 -0.44 13.84
N GLU A 572 -3.40 -0.29 12.80
CA GLU A 572 -3.71 1.01 12.20
C GLU A 572 -4.41 1.92 13.21
N GLN A 573 -5.41 1.42 13.91
CA GLN A 573 -6.11 2.18 14.95
C GLN A 573 -5.18 2.61 16.09
N SER A 574 -4.19 1.79 16.42
CA SER A 574 -3.19 2.12 17.42
C SER A 574 -2.24 3.21 16.94
N LEU A 575 -1.80 3.15 15.67
CA LEU A 575 -0.96 4.16 15.03
C LEU A 575 -1.70 5.50 14.91
N ASP A 576 -2.99 5.47 14.57
CA ASP A 576 -3.86 6.66 14.51
C ASP A 576 -4.06 7.29 15.90
N PHE A 577 -4.13 6.45 16.93
CA PHE A 577 -4.42 6.89 18.29
C PHE A 577 -3.24 7.57 18.98
N ILE A 578 -2.01 7.07 18.81
CA ILE A 578 -0.83 7.59 19.52
C ILE A 578 -0.59 9.07 19.27
N ASP A 579 -0.17 9.79 20.32
CA ASP A 579 0.21 11.18 20.22
C ASP A 579 1.75 11.36 20.25
N THR A 580 2.22 12.60 20.09
CA THR A 580 3.64 12.94 19.98
C THR A 580 4.46 12.54 21.21
N ASP A 581 3.84 12.43 22.38
CA ASP A 581 4.44 11.98 23.63
C ASP A 581 4.20 10.51 23.96
N GLU A 582 3.64 9.75 23.00
CA GLU A 582 3.32 8.33 23.12
C GLU A 582 4.13 7.49 22.15
N LEU A 583 4.22 6.20 22.43
CA LEU A 583 4.82 5.16 21.60
C LEU A 583 3.89 3.97 21.52
N LEU A 584 3.93 3.26 20.40
CA LEU A 584 3.30 1.96 20.24
C LEU A 584 4.35 0.87 20.39
N GLU A 585 4.21 0.00 21.39
CA GLU A 585 4.96 -1.25 21.47
C GLU A 585 4.34 -2.27 20.53
N VAL A 586 5.15 -2.81 19.66
CA VAL A 586 4.79 -3.85 18.71
C VAL A 586 5.51 -5.13 19.10
N THR A 587 4.72 -6.16 19.43
CA THR A 587 5.24 -7.50 19.74
C THR A 587 4.52 -8.54 18.87
N PRO A 588 5.03 -9.76 18.75
CA PRO A 588 4.36 -10.80 17.98
C PRO A 588 2.91 -11.06 18.40
N THR A 589 2.60 -10.91 19.69
CA THR A 589 1.30 -11.24 20.27
C THR A 589 0.45 -10.03 20.65
N ASN A 590 1.07 -8.91 21.01
CA ASN A 590 0.37 -7.76 21.59
C ASN A 590 0.78 -6.43 20.93
N LEU A 591 -0.15 -5.48 20.98
CA LEU A 591 0.06 -4.06 20.68
C LEU A 591 -0.28 -3.27 21.95
N ARG A 592 0.69 -2.51 22.48
CA ARG A 592 0.51 -1.73 23.70
C ARG A 592 0.93 -0.28 23.45
N ILE A 593 0.09 0.65 23.87
CA ILE A 593 0.40 2.06 23.80
C ILE A 593 0.98 2.49 25.15
N ARG A 594 2.03 3.30 25.12
CA ARG A 594 2.65 3.85 26.34
C ARG A 594 3.10 5.29 26.18
N LYS A 595 3.28 5.98 27.28
CA LYS A 595 3.95 7.27 27.28
C LYS A 595 5.47 7.10 27.04
N LYS A 596 6.10 8.06 26.35
CA LYS A 596 7.56 8.10 26.18
C LYS A 596 8.27 8.18 27.53
N ILE A 597 7.73 8.98 28.44
CA ILE A 597 8.23 9.12 29.81
C ILE A 597 7.30 8.30 30.73
N LEU A 598 7.79 7.17 31.25
CA LEU A 598 7.00 6.27 32.09
C LEU A 598 6.76 6.82 33.49
N ASP A 599 7.74 7.54 34.07
CA ASP A 599 7.64 8.11 35.43
C ASP A 599 6.64 9.29 35.47
N PRO A 600 5.62 9.24 36.36
CA PRO A 600 4.59 10.27 36.46
C PRO A 600 5.15 11.65 36.84
N THR A 601 6.18 11.69 37.73
CA THR A 601 6.78 12.92 38.20
C THR A 601 7.57 13.58 37.08
N MET A 602 8.31 12.80 36.31
CA MET A 602 9.04 13.32 35.15
C MET A 602 8.11 13.80 34.06
N ARG A 603 6.95 13.11 33.78
CA ARG A 603 5.93 13.59 32.85
C ARG A 603 5.41 14.97 33.22
N LYS A 604 5.04 15.15 34.51
CA LYS A 604 4.56 16.46 35.01
C LYS A 604 5.61 17.55 34.87
N ARG A 605 6.88 17.25 35.18
CA ARG A 605 8.00 18.21 35.00
C ARG A 605 8.23 18.57 33.53
N ALA A 606 8.13 17.61 32.63
CA ALA A 606 8.27 17.83 31.19
C ALA A 606 7.11 18.68 30.63
N ALA A 607 5.87 18.45 31.08
CA ALA A 607 4.71 19.25 30.70
C ALA A 607 4.81 20.72 31.18
N MET A 608 5.42 20.98 32.33
CA MET A 608 5.65 22.35 32.85
C MET A 608 6.77 23.12 32.13
N LYS A 609 7.61 22.44 31.34
CA LYS A 609 8.70 23.06 30.57
C LYS A 609 8.30 23.43 29.14
N LYS A 610 7.15 22.93 28.64
CA LYS A 610 6.53 23.33 27.39
C LYS A 610 5.66 24.57 27.61
#